data_ba3f1cf67debc5a7eb7c8393d8fcf918
#
_entry.id   ba3f1cf67debc5a7eb7c8393d8fcf918
#
_cell.length_a   1.000
_cell.length_b   1.000
_cell.length_c   1.000
_cell.angle_alpha   90.00
_cell.angle_beta   90.00
_cell.angle_gamma   90.00
#
_symmetry.space_group_name_H-M   'P 1'
#
loop_
_entity.id
_entity.type
_entity.pdbx_description
1 polymer ?
#
loop_
_entity_poly.entity_id
_entity_poly.type
_entity_poly.pdbx_seq_one_letter_code
_entity_poly.pdbx_strand_id
1 'polypeptide(L)'
;MEEIVLFHTNDLHSHFENWPKIRRLVKAKRSLYQKEGKTVVTIDLGDFSDRCHPLTEATDGRANVAIMNTLAYDLVTIGNNEGIGNSKKQLEHLYDQATFEVVLANLEEPKTQTLPDFCQAYKIMTTKEGTKLGFIGLTAPFPLTYNPNGWTIKQVEAVLPQLITEVAPQCDVLILLSHLGIDTDFMIAANYPEIQVILGSHTHHLFKDGEKINHVQLAAAGKY
;
A
#
# COMPACT_ATOMS: atom_id res chain seq x y z
N MET A 1 -13.18 -9.47 -22.74
CA MET A 1 -12.04 -9.52 -21.77
C MET A 1 -12.23 -8.34 -20.84
N GLU A 2 -12.24 -8.58 -19.55
CA GLU A 2 -12.39 -7.50 -18.55
C GLU A 2 -11.15 -6.59 -18.57
N GLU A 3 -11.37 -5.29 -18.50
CA GLU A 3 -10.31 -4.31 -18.28
C GLU A 3 -10.35 -3.82 -16.82
N ILE A 4 -9.23 -4.02 -16.12
CA ILE A 4 -9.05 -3.61 -14.72
C ILE A 4 -8.00 -2.51 -14.67
N VAL A 5 -8.34 -1.40 -14.04
CA VAL A 5 -7.48 -0.23 -13.91
C VAL A 5 -7.09 -0.08 -12.43
N LEU A 6 -5.80 -0.14 -12.16
CA LEU A 6 -5.24 0.14 -10.84
C LEU A 6 -4.67 1.56 -10.85
N PHE A 7 -5.23 2.46 -10.04
CA PHE A 7 -4.60 3.73 -9.72
C PHE A 7 -3.85 3.60 -8.42
N HIS A 8 -2.61 4.04 -8.40
CA HIS A 8 -1.89 4.14 -7.13
C HIS A 8 -1.25 5.52 -6.94
N THR A 9 -1.15 5.91 -5.68
CA THR A 9 -0.36 7.02 -5.17
C THR A 9 0.62 6.47 -4.15
N ASN A 10 1.70 7.20 -3.90
CA ASN A 10 2.71 6.83 -2.92
C ASN A 10 3.55 8.05 -2.55
N ASP A 11 4.18 8.00 -1.39
CA ASP A 11 5.22 8.94 -0.97
C ASP A 11 4.81 10.42 -1.12
N LEU A 12 3.57 10.78 -0.74
CA LEU A 12 3.11 12.16 -0.75
C LEU A 12 3.82 13.02 0.31
N HIS A 13 4.29 12.41 1.41
CA HIS A 13 5.05 13.07 2.47
C HIS A 13 4.43 14.39 2.95
N SER A 14 3.10 14.43 3.08
CA SER A 14 2.34 15.62 3.50
C SER A 14 2.51 16.85 2.60
N HIS A 15 2.92 16.68 1.33
CA HIS A 15 2.93 17.73 0.32
C HIS A 15 1.49 18.06 -0.14
N PHE A 16 0.69 18.61 0.79
CA PHE A 16 -0.74 18.84 0.57
C PHE A 16 -1.04 19.85 -0.53
N GLU A 17 -0.08 20.68 -0.92
CA GLU A 17 -0.19 21.59 -2.07
C GLU A 17 -0.39 20.86 -3.40
N ASN A 18 0.06 19.61 -3.50
CA ASN A 18 -0.12 18.76 -4.68
C ASN A 18 -1.45 18.00 -4.66
N TRP A 19 -2.00 17.76 -3.47
CA TRP A 19 -3.20 16.94 -3.28
C TRP A 19 -4.40 17.36 -4.11
N PRO A 20 -4.78 18.65 -4.24
CA PRO A 20 -5.92 19.05 -5.07
C PRO A 20 -5.79 18.64 -6.53
N LYS A 21 -4.57 18.64 -7.08
CA LYS A 21 -4.29 18.22 -8.47
C LYS A 21 -4.42 16.71 -8.63
N ILE A 22 -3.77 15.95 -7.72
CA ILE A 22 -3.81 14.48 -7.69
C ILE A 22 -5.26 14.02 -7.56
N ARG A 23 -5.96 14.51 -6.55
CA ARG A 23 -7.36 14.18 -6.29
C ARG A 23 -8.27 14.45 -7.49
N ARG A 24 -8.13 15.62 -8.12
CA ARG A 24 -8.92 16.00 -9.31
C ARG A 24 -8.66 15.05 -10.46
N LEU A 25 -7.38 14.74 -10.73
CA LEU A 25 -6.99 13.87 -11.83
C LEU A 25 -7.52 12.44 -11.62
N VAL A 26 -7.27 11.85 -10.46
CA VAL A 26 -7.69 10.49 -10.15
C VAL A 26 -9.21 10.37 -10.17
N LYS A 27 -9.94 11.31 -9.56
CA LYS A 27 -11.42 11.31 -9.62
C LYS A 27 -11.97 11.41 -11.05
N ALA A 28 -11.39 12.27 -11.86
CA ALA A 28 -11.82 12.41 -13.26
C ALA A 28 -11.57 11.13 -14.06
N LYS A 29 -10.38 10.56 -13.93
CA LYS A 29 -10.02 9.31 -14.62
C LYS A 29 -10.81 8.11 -14.11
N ARG A 30 -10.99 7.97 -12.77
CA ARG A 30 -11.82 6.94 -12.17
C ARG A 30 -13.25 7.00 -12.73
N SER A 31 -13.86 8.18 -12.74
CA SER A 31 -15.21 8.38 -13.29
C SER A 31 -15.29 8.05 -14.79
N LEU A 32 -14.27 8.41 -15.57
CA LEU A 32 -14.22 8.09 -17.00
C LEU A 32 -14.19 6.58 -17.22
N TYR A 33 -13.25 5.88 -16.59
CA TYR A 33 -13.09 4.43 -16.77
C TYR A 33 -14.29 3.62 -16.23
N GLN A 34 -14.90 4.07 -15.13
CA GLN A 34 -16.13 3.45 -14.63
C GLN A 34 -17.31 3.62 -15.61
N LYS A 35 -17.43 4.76 -16.32
CA LYS A 35 -18.42 4.96 -17.37
C LYS A 35 -18.17 4.09 -18.61
N GLU A 36 -16.90 3.77 -18.88
CA GLU A 36 -16.50 2.82 -19.91
C GLU A 36 -16.72 1.34 -19.50
N GLY A 37 -17.26 1.10 -18.32
CA GLY A 37 -17.54 -0.25 -17.80
C GLY A 37 -16.33 -0.97 -17.18
N LYS A 38 -15.19 -0.29 -17.03
CA LYS A 38 -13.97 -0.89 -16.45
C LYS A 38 -14.07 -1.00 -14.94
N THR A 39 -13.48 -2.05 -14.39
CA THR A 39 -13.22 -2.14 -12.94
C THR A 39 -12.07 -1.21 -12.56
N VAL A 40 -12.25 -0.38 -11.54
CA VAL A 40 -11.23 0.57 -11.09
C VAL A 40 -10.97 0.38 -9.59
N VAL A 41 -9.71 0.15 -9.25
CA VAL A 41 -9.23 0.07 -7.85
C VAL A 41 -8.26 1.22 -7.61
N THR A 42 -8.43 1.94 -6.51
CA THR A 42 -7.58 3.09 -6.13
C THR A 42 -6.83 2.75 -4.85
N ILE A 43 -5.51 2.88 -4.88
CA ILE A 43 -4.60 2.36 -3.87
C ILE A 43 -3.63 3.46 -3.42
N ASP A 44 -3.26 3.47 -2.13
CA ASP A 44 -2.10 4.22 -1.66
C ASP A 44 -1.04 3.25 -1.10
N LEU A 45 0.22 3.52 -1.39
CA LEU A 45 1.32 2.62 -1.04
C LEU A 45 2.13 3.11 0.17
N GLY A 46 1.59 4.05 0.95
CA GLY A 46 2.23 4.54 2.16
C GLY A 46 3.13 5.76 1.97
N ASP A 47 3.69 6.22 3.07
CA ASP A 47 4.40 7.49 3.20
C ASP A 47 3.55 8.67 2.69
N PHE A 48 2.25 8.58 2.91
CA PHE A 48 1.35 9.71 2.70
C PHE A 48 1.59 10.81 3.73
N SER A 49 1.96 10.43 4.94
CA SER A 49 2.27 11.34 6.05
C SER A 49 3.77 11.63 6.15
N ASP A 50 4.09 12.84 6.65
CA ASP A 50 5.43 13.21 7.10
C ASP A 50 5.31 14.20 8.26
N ARG A 51 5.90 13.86 9.40
CA ARG A 51 5.83 14.66 10.63
C ARG A 51 6.62 15.99 10.55
N CYS A 52 7.43 16.18 9.51
CA CYS A 52 7.98 17.50 9.21
C CYS A 52 6.90 18.54 8.89
N HIS A 53 5.71 18.10 8.47
CA HIS A 53 4.59 19.01 8.21
C HIS A 53 3.82 19.33 9.51
N PRO A 54 3.63 20.62 9.89
CA PRO A 54 3.02 21.00 11.16
C PRO A 54 1.63 20.42 11.42
N LEU A 55 0.80 20.29 10.39
CA LEU A 55 -0.54 19.70 10.51
C LEU A 55 -0.47 18.22 10.85
N THR A 56 0.45 17.49 10.21
CA THR A 56 0.67 16.06 10.46
C THR A 56 1.15 15.84 11.89
N GLU A 57 2.14 16.62 12.30
CA GLU A 57 2.68 16.57 13.67
C GLU A 57 1.61 16.89 14.72
N ALA A 58 0.85 17.97 14.53
CA ALA A 58 -0.17 18.41 15.49
C ALA A 58 -1.37 17.47 15.61
N THR A 59 -1.59 16.60 14.62
CA THR A 59 -2.75 15.67 14.58
C THR A 59 -2.36 14.20 14.62
N ASP A 60 -1.09 13.89 14.86
CA ASP A 60 -0.57 12.52 14.84
C ASP A 60 -0.89 11.79 13.51
N GLY A 61 -0.88 12.52 12.38
CA GLY A 61 -1.22 11.98 11.06
C GLY A 61 -2.73 11.85 10.77
N ARG A 62 -3.63 12.07 11.74
CA ARG A 62 -5.09 11.92 11.51
C ARG A 62 -5.64 12.88 10.47
N ALA A 63 -5.07 14.07 10.34
CA ALA A 63 -5.42 14.99 9.26
C ALA A 63 -5.07 14.41 7.88
N ASN A 64 -3.98 13.65 7.77
CA ASN A 64 -3.59 12.96 6.54
C ASN A 64 -4.67 11.93 6.15
N VAL A 65 -5.14 11.12 7.09
CA VAL A 65 -6.22 10.15 6.86
C VAL A 65 -7.52 10.85 6.44
N ALA A 66 -7.86 11.99 7.06
CA ALA A 66 -9.03 12.78 6.67
C ALA A 66 -8.89 13.33 5.23
N ILE A 67 -7.69 13.70 4.82
CA ILE A 67 -7.39 14.12 3.45
C ILE A 67 -7.49 12.92 2.49
N MET A 68 -6.93 11.76 2.83
CA MET A 68 -7.04 10.52 2.05
C MET A 68 -8.50 10.13 1.82
N ASN A 69 -9.34 10.21 2.83
CA ASN A 69 -10.78 9.92 2.71
C ASN A 69 -11.50 10.74 1.63
N THR A 70 -10.93 11.88 1.22
CA THR A 70 -11.51 12.70 0.13
C THR A 70 -11.34 12.11 -1.26
N LEU A 71 -10.48 11.11 -1.45
CA LEU A 71 -10.25 10.46 -2.75
C LEU A 71 -11.03 9.16 -2.94
N ALA A 72 -11.51 8.54 -1.88
CA ALA A 72 -12.15 7.22 -1.89
C ALA A 72 -11.16 6.12 -2.36
N TYR A 73 -10.07 5.97 -1.63
CA TYR A 73 -9.21 4.80 -1.76
C TYR A 73 -9.99 3.52 -1.42
N ASP A 74 -9.66 2.45 -2.13
CA ASP A 74 -10.19 1.12 -1.84
C ASP A 74 -9.26 0.41 -0.84
N LEU A 75 -7.93 0.46 -1.08
CA LEU A 75 -6.91 -0.16 -0.24
C LEU A 75 -5.73 0.80 0.01
N VAL A 76 -5.08 0.62 1.15
CA VAL A 76 -3.87 1.35 1.52
C VAL A 76 -2.88 0.38 2.17
N THR A 77 -1.58 0.49 1.86
CA THR A 77 -0.53 -0.03 2.75
C THR A 77 0.15 1.12 3.47
N ILE A 78 0.97 0.83 4.48
CA ILE A 78 1.68 1.89 5.20
C ILE A 78 3.14 1.97 4.78
N GLY A 79 3.70 3.18 4.83
CA GLY A 79 5.12 3.39 4.73
C GLY A 79 5.80 3.46 6.10
N ASN A 80 7.10 3.73 6.07
CA ASN A 80 7.87 3.89 7.31
C ASN A 80 7.50 5.18 8.05
N ASN A 81 7.05 6.22 7.37
CA ASN A 81 6.64 7.45 8.07
C ASN A 81 5.39 7.24 8.94
N GLU A 82 4.43 6.45 8.50
CA GLU A 82 3.31 6.04 9.35
C GLU A 82 3.80 5.10 10.47
N GLY A 83 4.59 4.08 10.09
CA GLY A 83 4.97 2.98 10.98
C GLY A 83 5.92 3.37 12.10
N ILE A 84 6.95 4.14 11.82
CA ILE A 84 7.98 4.56 12.78
C ILE A 84 7.93 6.04 13.15
N GLY A 85 7.30 6.88 12.35
CA GLY A 85 7.05 8.28 12.67
C GLY A 85 6.02 8.48 13.79
N ASN A 86 5.18 7.49 14.04
CA ASN A 86 4.18 7.47 15.10
C ASN A 86 4.62 6.58 16.28
N SER A 87 4.27 6.95 17.49
CA SER A 87 4.33 6.02 18.61
C SER A 87 3.34 4.87 18.39
N LYS A 88 3.52 3.75 19.10
CA LYS A 88 2.59 2.61 19.00
C LYS A 88 1.14 3.05 19.15
N LYS A 89 0.82 3.78 20.21
CA LYS A 89 -0.55 4.27 20.47
C LYS A 89 -1.08 5.17 19.36
N GLN A 90 -0.24 6.00 18.76
CA GLN A 90 -0.65 6.88 17.65
C GLN A 90 -0.98 6.05 16.40
N LEU A 91 -0.15 5.06 16.06
CA LEU A 91 -0.38 4.19 14.92
C LEU A 91 -1.62 3.31 15.11
N GLU A 92 -1.85 2.76 16.30
CA GLU A 92 -3.05 1.98 16.65
C GLU A 92 -4.36 2.74 16.37
N HIS A 93 -4.34 4.08 16.48
CA HIS A 93 -5.51 4.94 16.30
C HIS A 93 -5.47 5.82 15.04
N LEU A 94 -4.43 5.68 14.24
CA LEU A 94 -4.26 6.51 13.04
C LEU A 94 -5.42 6.34 12.06
N TYR A 95 -5.86 5.10 11.89
CA TYR A 95 -6.85 4.71 10.88
C TYR A 95 -8.28 4.54 11.42
N ASP A 96 -8.57 4.94 12.67
CA ASP A 96 -9.90 4.80 13.29
C ASP A 96 -11.04 5.44 12.45
N GLN A 97 -10.72 6.46 11.67
CA GLN A 97 -11.69 7.15 10.82
C GLN A 97 -11.43 6.96 9.32
N ALA A 98 -10.61 5.99 8.95
CA ALA A 98 -10.37 5.66 7.55
C ALA A 98 -11.64 5.10 6.89
N THR A 99 -11.85 5.49 5.62
CA THR A 99 -12.94 4.95 4.79
C THR A 99 -12.42 3.92 3.78
N PHE A 100 -11.20 3.47 3.96
CA PHE A 100 -10.47 2.46 3.17
C PHE A 100 -9.95 1.37 4.09
N GLU A 101 -9.57 0.24 3.51
CA GLU A 101 -8.97 -0.86 4.27
C GLU A 101 -7.44 -0.78 4.21
N VAL A 102 -6.78 -1.08 5.34
CA VAL A 102 -5.31 -1.16 5.42
C VAL A 102 -4.87 -2.60 5.24
N VAL A 103 -3.96 -2.83 4.28
CA VAL A 103 -3.37 -4.13 4.00
C VAL A 103 -1.89 -4.09 4.37
N LEU A 104 -1.50 -4.86 5.39
CA LEU A 104 -0.13 -4.89 5.90
C LEU A 104 0.12 -6.23 6.59
N ALA A 105 1.12 -6.97 6.12
CA ALA A 105 1.32 -8.34 6.55
C ALA A 105 2.56 -8.57 7.42
N ASN A 106 3.50 -7.63 7.47
CA ASN A 106 4.78 -7.86 8.15
C ASN A 106 4.98 -7.06 9.44
N LEU A 107 3.91 -6.46 9.98
CA LEU A 107 3.93 -5.78 11.29
C LEU A 107 3.11 -6.61 12.29
N GLU A 108 3.65 -6.84 13.48
CA GLU A 108 3.01 -7.67 14.50
C GLU A 108 3.06 -7.04 15.88
N GLU A 109 2.09 -7.40 16.71
CA GLU A 109 2.09 -7.23 18.14
C GLU A 109 3.17 -8.14 18.78
N PRO A 110 4.12 -7.61 19.55
CA PRO A 110 5.23 -8.42 20.08
C PRO A 110 4.79 -9.58 20.99
N LYS A 111 3.69 -9.41 21.72
CA LYS A 111 3.23 -10.39 22.72
C LYS A 111 2.39 -11.50 22.12
N THR A 112 1.48 -11.15 21.22
CA THR A 112 0.51 -12.09 20.62
C THR A 112 0.99 -12.65 19.29
N GLN A 113 1.95 -12.01 18.66
CA GLN A 113 2.43 -12.32 17.31
C GLN A 113 1.27 -12.30 16.26
N THR A 114 0.29 -11.45 16.50
CA THR A 114 -0.83 -11.19 15.60
C THR A 114 -0.65 -9.84 14.92
N LEU A 115 -1.31 -9.65 13.80
CA LEU A 115 -1.38 -8.35 13.17
C LEU A 115 -2.09 -7.33 14.08
N PRO A 116 -1.77 -6.04 13.96
CA PRO A 116 -2.56 -4.97 14.58
C PRO A 116 -4.00 -4.96 14.10
N ASP A 117 -4.94 -4.55 14.96
CA ASP A 117 -6.38 -4.52 14.65
C ASP A 117 -6.75 -3.58 13.48
N PHE A 118 -5.89 -2.60 13.16
CA PHE A 118 -6.15 -1.65 12.08
C PHE A 118 -5.86 -2.19 10.68
N CYS A 119 -5.28 -3.38 10.54
CA CYS A 119 -4.89 -3.92 9.25
C CYS A 119 -5.20 -5.42 9.09
N GLN A 120 -5.13 -5.88 7.84
CA GLN A 120 -5.21 -7.29 7.47
C GLN A 120 -4.01 -7.67 6.58
N ALA A 121 -3.59 -8.94 6.62
CA ALA A 121 -2.41 -9.40 5.88
C ALA A 121 -2.58 -9.27 4.35
N TYR A 122 -3.78 -9.56 3.87
CA TYR A 122 -4.14 -9.50 2.46
C TYR A 122 -5.63 -9.19 2.29
N LYS A 123 -6.01 -8.80 1.07
CA LYS A 123 -7.40 -8.62 0.66
C LYS A 123 -7.67 -9.31 -0.65
N ILE A 124 -8.79 -10.01 -0.75
CA ILE A 124 -9.30 -10.50 -2.04
C ILE A 124 -10.52 -9.67 -2.42
N MET A 125 -10.48 -9.11 -3.61
CA MET A 125 -11.57 -8.35 -4.22
C MET A 125 -12.08 -9.10 -5.44
N THR A 126 -13.39 -9.27 -5.54
CA THR A 126 -14.01 -9.86 -6.73
C THR A 126 -14.64 -8.75 -7.57
N THR A 127 -14.26 -8.68 -8.83
CA THR A 127 -14.83 -7.72 -9.78
C THR A 127 -16.27 -8.09 -10.13
N LYS A 128 -16.97 -7.22 -10.84
CA LYS A 128 -18.34 -7.50 -11.29
C LYS A 128 -18.43 -8.67 -12.28
N GLU A 129 -17.37 -8.92 -13.02
CA GLU A 129 -17.27 -10.03 -13.98
C GLU A 129 -16.77 -11.34 -13.35
N GLY A 130 -16.44 -11.31 -12.06
CA GLY A 130 -16.04 -12.47 -11.29
C GLY A 130 -14.52 -12.67 -11.16
N THR A 131 -13.68 -11.82 -11.77
CA THR A 131 -12.22 -11.89 -11.62
C THR A 131 -11.84 -11.56 -10.18
N LYS A 132 -11.00 -12.41 -9.58
CA LYS A 132 -10.52 -12.26 -8.21
C LYS A 132 -9.13 -11.64 -8.20
N LEU A 133 -8.99 -10.49 -7.54
CA LEU A 133 -7.74 -9.79 -7.32
C LEU A 133 -7.28 -10.01 -5.88
N GLY A 134 -6.09 -10.59 -5.68
CA GLY A 134 -5.45 -10.73 -4.38
C GLY A 134 -4.46 -9.60 -4.17
N PHE A 135 -4.49 -8.95 -3.01
CA PHE A 135 -3.59 -7.87 -2.64
C PHE A 135 -2.86 -8.25 -1.35
N ILE A 136 -1.53 -8.28 -1.36
CA ILE A 136 -0.68 -8.42 -0.18
C ILE A 136 0.02 -7.09 0.05
N GLY A 137 0.06 -6.58 1.30
CA GLY A 137 0.75 -5.34 1.65
C GLY A 137 2.00 -5.60 2.50
N LEU A 138 3.11 -4.94 2.17
CA LEU A 138 4.35 -5.01 2.94
C LEU A 138 5.00 -3.64 3.08
N THR A 139 5.55 -3.35 4.27
CA THR A 139 6.34 -2.15 4.54
C THR A 139 7.81 -2.47 4.81
N ALA A 140 8.69 -1.48 4.63
CA ALA A 140 10.14 -1.62 4.82
C ALA A 140 10.48 -2.11 6.24
N PRO A 141 11.19 -3.24 6.38
CA PRO A 141 11.43 -3.86 7.68
C PRO A 141 12.67 -3.27 8.37
N PHE A 142 12.48 -2.23 9.17
CA PHE A 142 13.51 -1.59 9.98
C PHE A 142 13.43 -2.03 11.47
N PRO A 143 13.90 -3.24 11.85
CA PRO A 143 13.70 -3.77 13.21
C PRO A 143 14.33 -2.91 14.30
N LEU A 144 15.45 -2.24 14.01
CA LEU A 144 16.11 -1.35 14.98
C LEU A 144 15.28 -0.09 15.32
N THR A 145 14.24 0.20 14.54
CA THR A 145 13.35 1.33 14.75
C THR A 145 11.96 0.87 15.20
N TYR A 146 11.41 -0.16 14.58
CA TYR A 146 10.09 -0.69 14.94
C TYR A 146 10.08 -1.34 16.31
N ASN A 147 11.11 -2.15 16.66
CA ASN A 147 11.12 -2.88 17.93
C ASN A 147 11.17 -1.95 19.16
N PRO A 148 12.02 -0.91 19.21
CA PRO A 148 11.97 0.07 20.30
C PRO A 148 10.65 0.83 20.38
N ASN A 149 9.95 1.00 19.24
CA ASN A 149 8.65 1.66 19.16
C ASN A 149 7.48 0.74 19.55
N GLY A 150 7.77 -0.48 20.01
CA GLY A 150 6.79 -1.41 20.56
C GLY A 150 6.11 -2.32 19.54
N TRP A 151 6.68 -2.47 18.35
CA TRP A 151 6.22 -3.37 17.30
C TRP A 151 7.25 -4.46 17.00
N THR A 152 6.82 -5.58 16.45
CA THR A 152 7.70 -6.54 15.79
C THR A 152 7.51 -6.41 14.28
N ILE A 153 8.59 -6.11 13.56
CA ILE A 153 8.57 -6.10 12.09
C ILE A 153 9.30 -7.32 11.56
N LYS A 154 8.68 -8.05 10.64
CA LYS A 154 9.26 -9.23 10.01
C LYS A 154 9.89 -8.93 8.67
N GLN A 155 10.97 -9.65 8.36
CA GLN A 155 11.59 -9.61 7.04
C GLN A 155 10.68 -10.24 5.98
N VAL A 156 10.84 -9.80 4.74
CA VAL A 156 10.01 -10.23 3.61
C VAL A 156 10.03 -11.75 3.45
N GLU A 157 11.21 -12.34 3.54
CA GLU A 157 11.45 -13.78 3.37
C GLU A 157 10.77 -14.63 4.44
N ALA A 158 10.48 -14.05 5.61
CA ALA A 158 9.78 -14.73 6.69
C ALA A 158 8.25 -14.73 6.53
N VAL A 159 7.71 -13.84 5.69
CA VAL A 159 6.26 -13.61 5.58
C VAL A 159 5.72 -13.95 4.20
N LEU A 160 6.37 -13.44 3.14
CA LEU A 160 5.85 -13.48 1.78
C LEU A 160 5.62 -14.90 1.23
N PRO A 161 6.51 -15.90 1.43
CA PRO A 161 6.30 -17.24 0.87
C PRO A 161 5.04 -17.92 1.39
N GLN A 162 4.76 -17.78 2.69
CA GLN A 162 3.56 -18.35 3.29
C GLN A 162 2.30 -17.67 2.77
N LEU A 163 2.30 -16.34 2.67
CA LEU A 163 1.18 -15.58 2.14
C LEU A 163 0.89 -15.90 0.67
N ILE A 164 1.93 -16.05 -0.15
CA ILE A 164 1.75 -16.47 -1.54
C ILE A 164 1.08 -17.86 -1.60
N THR A 165 1.56 -18.81 -0.79
CA THR A 165 0.97 -20.16 -0.74
C THR A 165 -0.51 -20.12 -0.33
N GLU A 166 -0.88 -19.22 0.56
CA GLU A 166 -2.26 -19.04 1.02
C GLU A 166 -3.14 -18.30 0.01
N VAL A 167 -2.65 -17.19 -0.56
CA VAL A 167 -3.46 -16.24 -1.32
C VAL A 167 -3.54 -16.57 -2.80
N ALA A 168 -2.43 -17.00 -3.42
CA ALA A 168 -2.40 -17.26 -4.86
C ALA A 168 -3.46 -18.25 -5.36
N PRO A 169 -3.78 -19.35 -4.63
CA PRO A 169 -4.86 -20.25 -5.05
C PRO A 169 -6.27 -19.66 -4.98
N GLN A 170 -6.43 -18.51 -4.33
CA GLN A 170 -7.73 -17.87 -4.08
C GLN A 170 -8.02 -16.72 -5.06
N CYS A 171 -7.06 -16.33 -5.91
CA CYS A 171 -7.21 -15.21 -6.83
C CYS A 171 -6.70 -15.53 -8.24
N ASP A 172 -7.16 -14.78 -9.21
CA ASP A 172 -6.74 -14.86 -10.62
C ASP A 172 -5.51 -14.00 -10.90
N VAL A 173 -5.36 -12.91 -10.14
CA VAL A 173 -4.22 -11.99 -10.21
C VAL A 173 -3.76 -11.64 -8.81
N LEU A 174 -2.50 -11.93 -8.50
CA LEU A 174 -1.88 -11.56 -7.23
C LEU A 174 -1.05 -10.27 -7.40
N ILE A 175 -1.33 -9.30 -6.56
CA ILE A 175 -0.75 -7.95 -6.59
C ILE A 175 -0.05 -7.69 -5.27
N LEU A 176 1.20 -7.27 -5.31
CA LEU A 176 1.94 -6.80 -4.14
C LEU A 176 1.84 -5.28 -4.04
N LEU A 177 1.35 -4.79 -2.90
CA LEU A 177 1.42 -3.40 -2.47
C LEU A 177 2.72 -3.23 -1.69
N SER A 178 3.74 -2.71 -2.35
CA SER A 178 5.09 -2.69 -1.81
C SER A 178 5.51 -1.30 -1.34
N HIS A 179 5.80 -1.18 -0.05
CA HIS A 179 6.58 -0.07 0.49
C HIS A 179 7.97 -0.55 0.93
N LEU A 180 8.64 -1.34 0.08
CA LEU A 180 9.91 -2.02 0.38
C LEU A 180 11.13 -1.38 -0.29
N GLY A 181 10.90 -0.68 -1.39
CA GLY A 181 11.93 -0.11 -2.24
C GLY A 181 12.35 -1.02 -3.39
N ILE A 182 12.94 -0.38 -4.41
CA ILE A 182 13.12 -0.95 -5.74
C ILE A 182 13.99 -2.21 -5.77
N ASP A 183 15.07 -2.28 -4.97
CA ASP A 183 15.96 -3.44 -4.95
C ASP A 183 15.23 -4.68 -4.42
N THR A 184 14.40 -4.51 -3.39
CA THR A 184 13.57 -5.58 -2.85
C THR A 184 12.47 -5.97 -3.84
N ASP A 185 11.85 -5.00 -4.51
CA ASP A 185 10.83 -5.26 -5.54
C ASP A 185 11.39 -6.08 -6.70
N PHE A 186 12.61 -5.77 -7.15
CA PHE A 186 13.30 -6.55 -8.17
C PHE A 186 13.63 -7.97 -7.73
N MET A 187 14.08 -8.12 -6.48
CA MET A 187 14.34 -9.45 -5.89
C MET A 187 13.05 -10.27 -5.84
N ILE A 188 11.94 -9.67 -5.40
CA ILE A 188 10.64 -10.34 -5.34
C ILE A 188 10.16 -10.73 -6.73
N ALA A 189 10.22 -9.83 -7.70
CA ALA A 189 9.81 -10.10 -9.08
C ALA A 189 10.62 -11.23 -9.74
N ALA A 190 11.89 -11.37 -9.36
CA ALA A 190 12.76 -12.42 -9.88
C ALA A 190 12.48 -13.80 -9.26
N ASN A 191 12.05 -13.86 -7.99
CA ASN A 191 12.00 -15.10 -7.22
C ASN A 191 10.58 -15.62 -6.92
N TYR A 192 9.53 -14.80 -7.09
CA TYR A 192 8.14 -15.17 -6.78
C TYR A 192 7.23 -15.03 -8.01
N PRO A 193 7.22 -16.04 -8.88
CA PRO A 193 6.47 -16.01 -10.13
C PRO A 193 4.95 -16.02 -9.96
N GLU A 194 4.45 -16.30 -8.78
CA GLU A 194 3.02 -16.25 -8.48
C GLU A 194 2.47 -14.81 -8.42
N ILE A 195 3.34 -13.81 -8.26
CA ILE A 195 2.97 -12.40 -8.28
C ILE A 195 2.96 -11.91 -9.73
N GLN A 196 1.87 -11.30 -10.18
CA GLN A 196 1.77 -10.73 -11.52
C GLN A 196 2.08 -9.24 -11.57
N VAL A 197 1.80 -8.51 -10.48
CA VAL A 197 1.98 -7.06 -10.42
C VAL A 197 2.61 -6.66 -9.09
N ILE A 198 3.61 -5.80 -9.15
CA ILE A 198 4.16 -5.10 -7.97
C ILE A 198 3.91 -3.60 -8.17
N LEU A 199 3.19 -3.00 -7.23
CA LEU A 199 3.08 -1.55 -7.11
C LEU A 199 4.10 -1.11 -6.06
N GLY A 200 5.17 -0.43 -6.49
CA GLY A 200 6.34 -0.12 -5.68
C GLY A 200 6.41 1.34 -5.23
N SER A 201 7.03 1.56 -4.07
CA SER A 201 7.23 2.87 -3.43
C SER A 201 8.50 2.91 -2.57
N HIS A 202 8.60 3.83 -1.62
CA HIS A 202 9.70 4.02 -0.66
C HIS A 202 10.98 4.64 -1.23
N THR A 203 11.53 4.13 -2.32
CA THR A 203 12.77 4.65 -2.92
C THR A 203 12.55 5.72 -3.99
N HIS A 204 11.29 6.15 -4.18
CA HIS A 204 10.87 7.25 -5.05
C HIS A 204 11.23 7.05 -6.54
N HIS A 205 11.39 5.84 -7.00
CA HIS A 205 11.61 5.55 -8.41
C HIS A 205 10.37 5.88 -9.25
N LEU A 206 10.59 6.29 -10.49
CA LEU A 206 9.53 6.57 -11.45
C LEU A 206 9.75 5.70 -12.69
N PHE A 207 8.80 4.80 -12.96
CA PHE A 207 8.73 4.05 -14.22
C PHE A 207 7.59 4.62 -15.09
N LYS A 208 7.94 5.38 -16.12
CA LYS A 208 6.93 6.04 -16.98
C LYS A 208 6.03 5.04 -17.70
N ASP A 209 6.61 3.92 -18.13
CA ASP A 209 5.94 2.87 -18.90
C ASP A 209 5.85 1.55 -18.11
N GLY A 210 6.20 1.59 -16.81
CA GLY A 210 6.40 0.42 -15.98
C GLY A 210 7.73 -0.30 -16.31
N GLU A 211 8.06 -1.29 -15.51
CA GLU A 211 9.21 -2.17 -15.72
C GLU A 211 8.72 -3.61 -15.68
N LYS A 212 9.34 -4.49 -16.46
CA LYS A 212 8.95 -5.89 -16.49
C LYS A 212 10.14 -6.79 -16.21
N ILE A 213 10.02 -7.59 -15.15
CA ILE A 213 11.01 -8.61 -14.78
C ILE A 213 10.36 -9.96 -14.93
N ASN A 214 10.87 -10.78 -15.85
CA ASN A 214 10.24 -12.02 -16.28
C ASN A 214 8.80 -11.73 -16.77
N HIS A 215 7.77 -12.19 -16.03
CA HIS A 215 6.37 -11.91 -16.34
C HIS A 215 5.72 -10.94 -15.34
N VAL A 216 6.44 -10.52 -14.30
CA VAL A 216 5.96 -9.60 -13.27
C VAL A 216 6.05 -8.16 -13.78
N GLN A 217 4.94 -7.45 -13.73
CA GLN A 217 4.87 -6.02 -14.06
C GLN A 217 5.12 -5.19 -12.81
N LEU A 218 6.13 -4.31 -12.84
CA LEU A 218 6.39 -3.32 -11.81
C LEU A 218 5.90 -1.94 -12.23
N ALA A 219 5.30 -1.22 -11.31
CA ALA A 219 4.94 0.19 -11.46
C ALA A 219 5.39 0.97 -10.22
N ALA A 220 5.99 2.13 -10.44
CA ALA A 220 6.40 3.06 -9.40
C ALA A 220 6.16 4.49 -9.88
N ALA A 221 5.54 5.34 -9.05
CA ALA A 221 5.03 6.64 -9.45
C ALA A 221 5.90 7.83 -9.01
N GLY A 222 7.11 7.59 -8.51
CA GLY A 222 7.98 8.64 -7.98
C GLY A 222 7.55 9.07 -6.59
N LYS A 223 7.45 10.40 -6.36
CA LYS A 223 6.99 11.00 -5.10
C LYS A 223 6.25 12.32 -5.34
N TYR A 224 5.41 12.75 -4.36
CA TYR A 224 4.65 14.02 -4.26
C TYR A 224 3.50 14.15 -5.27
#